data_4bbc20302057098ec59b2433745014cc
#
_entry.id   4bbc20302057098ec59b2433745014cc
#
_cell.length_a   1.000
_cell.length_b   1.000
_cell.length_c   1.000
_cell.angle_alpha   90.00
_cell.angle_beta   90.00
_cell.angle_gamma   90.00
#
_symmetry.space_group_name_H-M   'P 1'
#
loop_
_entity.id
_entity.type
_entity.pdbx_description
1 polymer ?
#
loop_
_entity_poly.entity_id
_entity_poly.type
_entity_poly.pdbx_seq_one_letter_code
_entity_poly.pdbx_strand_id
1 'polypeptide(L)'
;MMDSPVRGFPVSEFEVRLKRAQKLMAAEDLAGILLMTEPEVRYFSGFHTQFWQIPTRPWFLFIPADKKPIAVIPEIGAALMQKTWIEDIRTWGAPSPKDDGITLLLDLLEPLSIRGSRLGIMKGHETSLRMPLGDYESLMSGLPGM
;
A
#
# COMPACT_ATOMS: atom_id res chain seq x y z
N MET A 1 -27.87 -20.56 -8.26
CA MET A 1 -26.75 -19.98 -7.49
C MET A 1 -26.97 -18.47 -7.50
N MET A 2 -27.18 -17.86 -6.35
CA MET A 2 -27.28 -16.40 -6.31
C MET A 2 -25.87 -15.86 -6.52
N ASP A 3 -25.66 -15.09 -7.57
CA ASP A 3 -24.41 -14.36 -7.74
C ASP A 3 -24.24 -13.42 -6.55
N SER A 4 -23.05 -13.46 -5.92
CA SER A 4 -22.72 -12.52 -4.87
C SER A 4 -22.87 -11.09 -5.43
N PRO A 5 -23.54 -10.19 -4.70
CA PRO A 5 -23.70 -8.83 -5.19
C PRO A 5 -22.34 -8.20 -5.48
N VAL A 6 -22.23 -7.54 -6.62
CA VAL A 6 -21.03 -6.79 -6.99
C VAL A 6 -20.75 -5.74 -5.92
N ARG A 7 -19.58 -5.82 -5.30
CA ARG A 7 -19.15 -4.88 -4.27
C ARG A 7 -18.16 -3.88 -4.86
N GLY A 8 -18.47 -2.60 -4.68
CA GLY A 8 -17.60 -1.52 -5.13
C GLY A 8 -17.69 -1.28 -6.64
N PHE A 9 -16.56 -0.99 -7.25
CA PHE A 9 -16.46 -0.63 -8.65
C PHE A 9 -15.94 -1.82 -9.50
N PRO A 10 -16.21 -1.81 -10.81
CA PRO A 10 -15.60 -2.80 -11.70
C PRO A 10 -14.08 -2.60 -11.79
N VAL A 11 -13.35 -3.66 -12.15
CA VAL A 11 -11.87 -3.62 -12.29
C VAL A 11 -11.42 -2.50 -13.22
N SER A 12 -12.15 -2.24 -14.30
CA SER A 12 -11.86 -1.16 -15.25
C SER A 12 -11.79 0.22 -14.59
N GLU A 13 -12.59 0.49 -13.58
CA GLU A 13 -12.54 1.75 -12.84
C GLU A 13 -11.23 1.85 -12.04
N PHE A 14 -10.82 0.79 -11.36
CA PHE A 14 -9.55 0.77 -10.64
C PHE A 14 -8.34 0.90 -11.58
N GLU A 15 -8.39 0.31 -12.76
CA GLU A 15 -7.35 0.47 -13.78
C GLU A 15 -7.25 1.92 -14.29
N VAL A 16 -8.37 2.61 -14.45
CA VAL A 16 -8.39 4.04 -14.81
C VAL A 16 -7.75 4.90 -13.71
N ARG A 17 -8.10 4.62 -12.44
CA ARG A 17 -7.49 5.31 -11.28
C ARG A 17 -5.99 5.09 -11.22
N LEU A 18 -5.54 3.85 -11.41
CA LEU A 18 -4.13 3.48 -11.45
C LEU A 18 -3.39 4.25 -12.54
N LYS A 19 -3.88 4.22 -13.76
CA LYS A 19 -3.26 4.91 -14.90
C LYS A 19 -3.16 6.43 -14.68
N ARG A 20 -4.19 7.03 -14.08
CA ARG A 20 -4.17 8.46 -13.73
C ARG A 20 -3.09 8.76 -12.71
N ALA A 21 -2.97 7.95 -11.66
CA ALA A 21 -1.93 8.10 -10.65
C ALA A 21 -0.53 7.92 -11.26
N GLN A 22 -0.32 6.92 -12.09
CA GLN A 22 0.95 6.66 -12.75
C GLN A 22 1.37 7.79 -13.70
N LYS A 23 0.41 8.40 -14.39
CA LYS A 23 0.68 9.60 -15.20
C LYS A 23 1.17 10.78 -14.36
N LEU A 24 0.56 11.01 -13.19
CA LEU A 24 0.98 12.04 -12.25
C LEU A 24 2.34 11.72 -11.63
N MET A 25 2.57 10.46 -11.26
CA MET A 25 3.87 10.01 -10.75
C MET A 25 4.99 10.25 -11.78
N ALA A 26 4.75 9.97 -13.04
CA ALA A 26 5.72 10.23 -14.09
C ALA A 26 6.06 11.73 -14.23
N ALA A 27 5.06 12.61 -14.08
CA ALA A 27 5.26 14.06 -14.10
C ALA A 27 6.09 14.57 -12.92
N GLU A 28 6.02 13.87 -11.77
CA GLU A 28 6.73 14.23 -10.53
C GLU A 28 8.02 13.42 -10.33
N ASP A 29 8.40 12.60 -11.30
CA ASP A 29 9.56 11.69 -11.21
C ASP A 29 9.51 10.78 -9.98
N LEU A 30 8.36 10.19 -9.72
CA LEU A 30 8.15 9.22 -8.64
C LEU A 30 8.21 7.79 -9.18
N ALA A 31 8.99 6.93 -8.53
CA ALA A 31 9.05 5.50 -8.84
C ALA A 31 7.86 4.71 -8.28
N GLY A 32 7.17 5.28 -7.32
CA GLY A 32 5.98 4.72 -6.71
C GLY A 32 5.42 5.61 -5.60
N ILE A 33 4.26 5.24 -5.11
CA ILE A 33 3.64 5.84 -3.91
C ILE A 33 3.30 4.73 -2.91
N LEU A 34 3.54 5.00 -1.64
CA LEU A 34 3.18 4.11 -0.54
C LEU A 34 1.99 4.70 0.22
N LEU A 35 0.90 3.96 0.21
CA LEU A 35 -0.38 4.34 0.82
C LEU A 35 -0.65 3.46 2.03
N MET A 36 -1.26 4.03 3.08
CA MET A 36 -1.49 3.30 4.33
C MET A 36 -2.74 3.74 5.10
N THR A 37 -3.50 4.70 4.61
CA THR A 37 -4.78 5.07 5.21
C THR A 37 -5.96 4.44 4.48
N GLU A 38 -7.08 4.27 5.17
CA GLU A 38 -8.26 3.62 4.60
C GLU A 38 -8.75 4.27 3.29
N PRO A 39 -8.93 5.60 3.21
CA PRO A 39 -9.43 6.23 1.98
C PRO A 39 -8.56 5.95 0.77
N GLU A 40 -7.25 6.01 0.93
CA GLU A 40 -6.29 5.83 -0.16
C GLU A 40 -6.21 4.38 -0.62
N VAL A 41 -6.05 3.46 0.34
CA VAL A 41 -5.99 2.02 0.05
C VAL A 41 -7.29 1.56 -0.60
N ARG A 42 -8.44 1.99 -0.06
CA ARG A 42 -9.76 1.66 -0.60
C ARG A 42 -9.98 2.23 -2.00
N TYR A 43 -9.51 3.46 -2.26
CA TYR A 43 -9.65 4.11 -3.56
C TYR A 43 -9.00 3.30 -4.69
N PHE A 44 -7.82 2.74 -4.44
CA PHE A 44 -7.07 1.99 -5.46
C PHE A 44 -7.34 0.48 -5.46
N SER A 45 -7.83 -0.09 -4.37
CA SER A 45 -8.00 -1.55 -4.25
C SER A 45 -9.46 -2.01 -4.11
N GLY A 46 -10.33 -1.16 -3.59
CA GLY A 46 -11.65 -1.55 -3.13
C GLY A 46 -11.64 -2.31 -1.80
N PHE A 47 -10.47 -2.48 -1.19
CA PHE A 47 -10.33 -3.19 0.07
C PHE A 47 -11.01 -2.46 1.21
N HIS A 48 -11.96 -3.13 1.85
CA HIS A 48 -12.68 -2.60 3.01
C HIS A 48 -12.74 -3.64 4.11
N THR A 49 -12.34 -3.26 5.31
CA THR A 49 -12.34 -4.11 6.50
C THR A 49 -12.65 -3.30 7.75
N GLN A 50 -13.34 -3.93 8.71
CA GLN A 50 -13.53 -3.34 10.03
C GLN A 50 -12.22 -3.11 10.81
N PHE A 51 -11.14 -3.79 10.43
CA PHE A 51 -9.83 -3.63 11.06
C PHE A 51 -9.20 -2.25 10.82
N TRP A 52 -9.74 -1.43 9.93
CA TRP A 52 -9.37 -0.03 9.83
C TRP A 52 -9.65 0.77 11.10
N GLN A 53 -10.57 0.29 11.95
CA GLN A 53 -10.85 0.90 13.25
C GLN A 53 -9.72 0.73 14.27
N ILE A 54 -8.80 -0.21 14.04
CA ILE A 54 -7.61 -0.40 14.87
C ILE A 54 -6.56 0.65 14.44
N PRO A 55 -6.22 1.64 15.30
CA PRO A 55 -5.42 2.78 14.87
C PRO A 55 -3.94 2.45 14.64
N THR A 56 -3.44 1.37 15.22
CA THR A 56 -2.00 1.09 15.33
C THR A 56 -1.48 0.07 14.33
N ARG A 57 -2.33 -0.79 13.79
CA ARG A 57 -1.88 -1.83 12.86
C ARG A 57 -1.84 -1.30 11.44
N PRO A 58 -0.68 -1.31 10.79
CA PRO A 58 -0.56 -0.79 9.43
C PRO A 58 -1.16 -1.74 8.39
N TRP A 59 -1.60 -1.15 7.29
CA TRP A 59 -2.07 -1.80 6.06
C TRP A 59 -1.49 -1.03 4.91
N PHE A 60 -0.56 -1.62 4.16
CA PHE A 60 0.14 -0.92 3.11
C PHE A 60 -0.34 -1.31 1.73
N LEU A 61 -0.44 -0.33 0.85
CA LEU A 61 -0.60 -0.53 -0.58
C LEU A 61 0.48 0.27 -1.30
N PHE A 62 1.36 -0.43 -2.00
CA PHE A 62 2.38 0.19 -2.82
C PHE A 62 1.90 0.23 -4.28
N ILE A 63 1.96 1.40 -4.89
CA ILE A 63 1.64 1.61 -6.30
C ILE A 63 2.92 1.93 -7.05
N PRO A 64 3.48 0.97 -7.81
CA PRO A 64 4.63 1.22 -8.67
C PRO A 64 4.28 2.17 -9.82
N ALA A 65 5.28 2.88 -10.34
CA ALA A 65 5.10 3.79 -11.47
C ALA A 65 4.63 3.11 -12.77
N ASP A 66 4.89 1.82 -12.93
CA ASP A 66 4.69 1.08 -14.18
C ASP A 66 4.03 -0.29 -14.04
N LYS A 67 3.64 -0.70 -12.82
CA LYS A 67 3.08 -2.03 -12.53
C LYS A 67 1.77 -1.93 -11.76
N LYS A 68 1.11 -3.09 -11.58
CA LYS A 68 -0.08 -3.21 -10.73
C LYS A 68 0.26 -2.96 -9.26
N PRO A 69 -0.72 -2.53 -8.45
CA PRO A 69 -0.52 -2.33 -7.01
C PRO A 69 -0.12 -3.61 -6.28
N ILE A 70 0.66 -3.45 -5.22
CA ILE A 70 1.13 -4.52 -4.35
C ILE A 70 0.63 -4.24 -2.93
N ALA A 71 -0.11 -5.18 -2.35
CA ALA A 71 -0.56 -5.09 -0.97
C ALA A 71 0.48 -5.72 -0.04
N VAL A 72 0.83 -5.02 1.05
CA VAL A 72 1.66 -5.53 2.14
C VAL A 72 0.85 -5.37 3.42
N ILE A 73 0.28 -6.46 3.91
CA ILE A 73 -0.78 -6.43 4.92
C ILE A 73 -0.63 -7.54 5.96
N PRO A 74 -1.24 -7.40 7.14
CA PRO A 74 -1.35 -8.51 8.09
C PRO A 74 -2.07 -9.71 7.45
N GLU A 75 -1.62 -10.91 7.76
CA GLU A 75 -2.17 -12.16 7.23
C GLU A 75 -3.69 -12.29 7.40
N ILE A 76 -4.23 -11.75 8.49
CA ILE A 76 -5.67 -11.75 8.77
C ILE A 76 -6.50 -11.06 7.67
N GLY A 77 -5.91 -10.18 6.88
CA GLY A 77 -6.57 -9.50 5.78
C GLY A 77 -6.44 -10.18 4.42
N ALA A 78 -5.63 -11.24 4.31
CA ALA A 78 -5.28 -11.85 3.03
C ALA A 78 -6.50 -12.37 2.27
N ALA A 79 -7.38 -13.13 2.92
CA ALA A 79 -8.58 -13.70 2.31
C ALA A 79 -9.54 -12.63 1.77
N LEU A 80 -9.62 -11.48 2.44
CA LEU A 80 -10.47 -10.38 2.00
C LEU A 80 -9.81 -9.58 0.86
N MET A 81 -8.49 -9.35 0.93
CA MET A 81 -7.74 -8.69 -0.13
C MET A 81 -7.77 -9.50 -1.44
N GLN A 82 -7.72 -10.83 -1.36
CA GLN A 82 -7.85 -11.73 -2.52
C GLN A 82 -9.19 -11.60 -3.26
N LYS A 83 -10.21 -11.03 -2.63
CA LYS A 83 -11.50 -10.75 -3.27
C LYS A 83 -11.50 -9.43 -4.05
N THR A 84 -10.43 -8.66 -3.99
CA THR A 84 -10.22 -7.45 -4.77
C THR A 84 -9.50 -7.78 -6.09
N TRP A 85 -9.21 -6.77 -6.87
CA TRP A 85 -8.44 -6.92 -8.10
C TRP A 85 -6.91 -6.96 -7.89
N ILE A 86 -6.45 -6.84 -6.63
CA ILE A 86 -5.02 -6.88 -6.27
C ILE A 86 -4.51 -8.32 -6.36
N GLU A 87 -3.48 -8.54 -7.15
CA GLU A 87 -2.90 -9.87 -7.42
C GLU A 87 -1.67 -10.17 -6.55
N ASP A 88 -0.77 -9.19 -6.34
CA ASP A 88 0.42 -9.34 -5.49
C ASP A 88 0.06 -8.94 -4.06
N ILE A 89 -0.07 -9.92 -3.19
CA ILE A 89 -0.43 -9.75 -1.78
C ILE A 89 0.65 -10.39 -0.93
N ARG A 90 1.40 -9.59 -0.20
CA ARG A 90 2.45 -10.00 0.72
C ARG A 90 1.97 -9.83 2.14
N THR A 91 2.19 -10.83 2.98
CA THR A 91 1.62 -10.84 4.32
C THR A 91 2.65 -11.14 5.39
N TRP A 92 2.40 -10.64 6.59
CA TRP A 92 3.15 -11.02 7.80
C TRP A 92 2.19 -11.53 8.87
N GLY A 93 2.70 -12.39 9.77
CA GLY A 93 1.94 -12.87 10.93
C GLY A 93 1.81 -11.75 11.97
N ALA A 94 0.58 -11.33 12.26
CA ALA A 94 0.32 -10.30 13.27
C ALA A 94 -0.47 -10.89 14.45
N PRO A 95 -0.19 -10.49 15.68
CA PRO A 95 0.75 -9.43 16.08
C PRO A 95 2.23 -9.83 15.95
N SER A 96 3.06 -8.90 15.51
CA SER A 96 4.51 -9.08 15.47
C SER A 96 5.19 -7.86 16.11
N PRO A 97 5.44 -7.88 17.42
CA PRO A 97 5.95 -6.71 18.16
C PRO A 97 7.29 -6.17 17.66
N LYS A 98 8.06 -6.99 16.98
CA LYS A 98 9.38 -6.61 16.45
C LYS A 98 9.36 -6.16 15.00
N ASP A 99 8.34 -6.56 14.24
CA ASP A 99 8.26 -6.28 12.80
C ASP A 99 6.82 -6.40 12.29
N ASP A 100 6.14 -5.28 12.22
CA ASP A 100 4.79 -5.16 11.67
C ASP A 100 4.83 -4.81 10.15
N GLY A 101 5.52 -5.65 9.37
CA GLY A 101 5.58 -5.55 7.92
C GLY A 101 6.73 -4.68 7.37
N ILE A 102 7.61 -4.16 8.22
CA ILE A 102 8.70 -3.28 7.79
C ILE A 102 9.73 -4.04 6.97
N THR A 103 10.10 -5.26 7.34
CA THR A 103 11.02 -6.09 6.54
C THR A 103 10.45 -6.34 5.13
N LEU A 104 9.17 -6.65 5.00
CA LEU A 104 8.52 -6.84 3.69
C LEU A 104 8.52 -5.56 2.86
N LEU A 105 8.32 -4.40 3.48
CA LEU A 105 8.40 -3.11 2.78
C LEU A 105 9.84 -2.81 2.34
N LEU A 106 10.82 -3.09 3.18
CA LEU A 106 12.25 -2.93 2.83
C LEU A 106 12.61 -3.80 1.63
N ASP A 107 12.25 -5.08 1.65
CA ASP A 107 12.50 -6.00 0.54
C ASP A 107 11.85 -5.51 -0.77
N LEU A 108 10.66 -4.94 -0.67
CA LEU A 108 9.93 -4.41 -1.82
C LEU A 108 10.58 -3.13 -2.38
N LEU A 109 11.03 -2.24 -1.51
CA LEU A 109 11.47 -0.88 -1.88
C LEU A 109 13.00 -0.76 -2.06
N GLU A 110 13.78 -1.72 -1.56
CA GLU A 110 15.25 -1.71 -1.68
C GLU A 110 15.74 -1.50 -3.11
N PRO A 111 15.19 -2.19 -4.16
CA PRO A 111 15.64 -1.96 -5.54
C PRO A 111 15.46 -0.52 -6.01
N LEU A 112 14.45 0.19 -5.51
CA LEU A 112 14.21 1.59 -5.81
C LEU A 112 15.19 2.50 -5.05
N SER A 113 15.49 2.17 -3.80
CA SER A 113 16.48 2.88 -2.98
C SER A 113 17.87 2.80 -3.59
N ILE A 114 18.31 1.61 -4.04
CA ILE A 114 19.61 1.41 -4.70
C ILE A 114 19.75 2.29 -5.94
N ARG A 115 18.67 2.51 -6.67
CA ARG A 115 18.66 3.38 -7.86
C ARG A 115 18.60 4.86 -7.53
N GLY A 116 18.44 5.23 -6.26
CA GLY A 116 18.23 6.63 -5.86
C GLY A 116 16.87 7.19 -6.32
N SER A 117 15.86 6.32 -6.40
CA SER A 117 14.53 6.70 -6.86
C SER A 117 13.76 7.48 -5.79
N ARG A 118 12.76 8.26 -6.21
CA ARG A 118 11.88 9.01 -5.32
C ARG A 118 10.61 8.21 -5.02
N LEU A 119 10.25 8.13 -3.74
CA LEU A 119 9.02 7.52 -3.24
C LEU A 119 8.06 8.61 -2.76
N GLY A 120 6.82 8.56 -3.23
CA GLY A 120 5.75 9.40 -2.70
C GLY A 120 5.11 8.80 -1.45
N ILE A 121 4.96 9.60 -0.40
CA ILE A 121 4.20 9.26 0.81
C ILE A 121 3.38 10.46 1.27
N MET A 122 2.37 10.20 2.12
CA MET A 122 1.49 11.23 2.64
C MET A 122 2.15 11.99 3.79
N LYS A 123 2.83 13.10 3.49
CA LYS A 123 3.50 13.99 4.48
C LYS A 123 2.94 15.42 4.47
N GLY A 124 1.99 15.70 3.60
CA GLY A 124 1.46 17.04 3.41
C GLY A 124 0.41 17.44 4.45
N HIS A 125 -0.14 18.65 4.25
CA HIS A 125 -1.22 19.19 5.06
C HIS A 125 -2.46 18.29 4.99
N GLU A 126 -3.14 18.11 6.12
CA GLU A 126 -4.34 17.25 6.25
C GLU A 126 -4.14 15.79 5.83
N THR A 127 -2.90 15.30 5.85
CA THR A 127 -2.57 13.90 5.64
C THR A 127 -2.03 13.24 6.91
N SER A 128 -2.00 11.92 6.94
CA SER A 128 -1.44 11.17 8.05
C SER A 128 -0.70 9.92 7.57
N LEU A 129 0.30 9.53 8.34
CA LEU A 129 0.94 8.23 8.23
C LEU A 129 0.29 7.29 9.25
N ARG A 130 -0.29 6.20 8.78
CA ARG A 130 -0.93 5.22 9.65
C ARG A 130 0.04 4.08 9.96
N MET A 131 1.13 4.45 10.61
CA MET A 131 2.15 3.54 11.14
C MET A 131 2.83 4.17 12.35
N PRO A 132 3.41 3.37 13.26
CA PRO A 132 4.21 3.91 14.35
C PRO A 132 5.39 4.74 13.82
N LEU A 133 5.73 5.84 14.50
CA LEU A 133 6.84 6.71 14.10
C LEU A 133 8.17 5.95 14.06
N GLY A 134 8.41 5.06 15.04
CA GLY A 134 9.62 4.23 15.05
C GLY A 134 9.73 3.30 13.85
N ASP A 135 8.61 2.78 13.36
CA ASP A 135 8.57 1.96 12.14
C ASP A 135 8.88 2.80 10.90
N TYR A 136 8.36 4.03 10.84
CA TYR A 136 8.71 4.97 9.79
C TYR A 136 10.21 5.30 9.79
N GLU A 137 10.78 5.58 10.95
CA GLU A 137 12.21 5.84 11.09
C GLU A 137 13.06 4.63 10.65
N SER A 138 12.65 3.41 11.03
CA SER A 138 13.29 2.17 10.61
C SER A 138 13.23 1.97 9.11
N LEU A 139 12.06 2.22 8.50
CA LEU A 139 11.87 2.15 7.06
C LEU A 139 12.79 3.14 6.33
N MET A 140 12.81 4.40 6.75
CA MET A 140 13.65 5.42 6.13
C MET A 140 15.14 5.14 6.30
N SER A 141 15.55 4.64 7.45
CA SER A 141 16.96 4.24 7.69
C SER A 141 17.40 3.07 6.83
N GLY A 142 16.47 2.16 6.50
CA GLY A 142 16.72 1.02 5.61
C GLY A 142 16.73 1.38 4.12
N LEU A 143 16.32 2.61 3.76
CA LEU A 143 16.23 3.08 2.37
C LEU A 143 17.06 4.36 2.13
N PRO A 144 18.40 4.31 2.38
CA PRO A 144 19.22 5.54 2.41
C PRO A 144 19.35 6.24 1.05
N GLY A 145 19.05 5.56 -0.04
CA GLY A 145 19.09 6.13 -1.39
C GLY A 145 17.79 6.80 -1.85
N MET A 146 16.76 6.81 -1.00
CA MET A 146 15.41 7.23 -1.38
C MET A 146 15.07 8.62 -0.85
#